data_0f4fc43f8892d91ae4da869090e5ab31
#
_entry.id   0f4fc43f8892d91ae4da869090e5ab31
#
_cell.length_a   1.000
_cell.length_b   1.000
_cell.length_c   1.000
_cell.angle_alpha   90.00
_cell.angle_beta   90.00
_cell.angle_gamma   90.00
#
_symmetry.space_group_name_H-M   'P 1'
#
loop_
_entity.id
_entity.type
_entity.pdbx_description
1 polymer ?
#
loop_
_entity_poly.entity_id
_entity_poly.type
_entity_poly.pdbx_seq_one_letter_code
_entity_poly.pdbx_strand_id
1 'polypeptide(L)'
;MAIELNNNIYTDGGNDTETTPVVLVHGFPVDHRMWDECAAALRDQAVKQGVKPFAIWAPDMPGAGEGPIPSDEDSGGKDADGAFPYGLDRMADAYVDLLHAAGYSKAIWVGLSMGGYLILDIQRLHPEAVAALALCDTKADADSAD
;
A
#
# COMPACT_ATOMS: atom_id res chain seq x y z
N MET A 1 -15.66 2.93 -11.23
CA MET A 1 -14.87 1.68 -11.17
C MET A 1 -13.76 1.86 -10.14
N ALA A 2 -13.18 0.78 -9.66
CA ALA A 2 -12.07 0.87 -8.72
C ALA A 2 -10.76 1.19 -9.45
N ILE A 3 -9.83 1.88 -8.77
CA ILE A 3 -8.47 2.06 -9.26
C ILE A 3 -7.80 0.69 -9.35
N GLU A 4 -7.18 0.39 -10.50
CA GLU A 4 -6.38 -0.80 -10.70
C GLU A 4 -4.96 -0.58 -10.21
N LEU A 5 -4.43 -1.52 -9.43
CA LEU A 5 -3.06 -1.50 -8.94
C LEU A 5 -2.23 -2.60 -9.60
N ASN A 6 -0.97 -2.30 -9.91
CA ASN A 6 0.00 -3.33 -10.27
C ASN A 6 0.66 -3.88 -9.00
N ASN A 7 0.30 -5.10 -8.61
CA ASN A 7 0.82 -5.69 -7.38
C ASN A 7 2.10 -6.50 -7.64
N ASN A 8 3.21 -6.05 -7.08
CA ASN A 8 4.48 -6.77 -7.11
C ASN A 8 4.58 -7.69 -5.89
N ILE A 9 4.61 -8.99 -6.12
CA ILE A 9 4.63 -10.02 -5.09
C ILE A 9 6.06 -10.54 -4.93
N TYR A 10 6.72 -10.21 -3.81
CA TYR A 10 8.05 -10.73 -3.48
C TYR A 10 7.99 -12.16 -2.95
N THR A 11 6.94 -12.49 -2.20
CA THR A 11 6.60 -13.85 -1.80
C THR A 11 5.10 -13.93 -1.53
N ASP A 12 4.50 -15.08 -1.87
CA ASP A 12 3.08 -15.35 -1.64
C ASP A 12 2.79 -15.98 -0.26
N GLY A 13 3.83 -16.24 0.53
CA GLY A 13 3.67 -16.88 1.83
C GLY A 13 3.14 -18.31 1.77
N GLY A 14 3.24 -18.97 0.60
CA GLY A 14 2.65 -20.31 0.39
C GLY A 14 1.14 -20.28 0.21
N ASN A 15 0.57 -19.13 -0.15
CA ASN A 15 -0.89 -18.89 -0.30
C ASN A 15 -1.70 -19.17 0.98
N ASP A 16 -1.08 -19.05 2.15
CA ASP A 16 -1.75 -19.23 3.45
C ASP A 16 -2.37 -17.89 3.90
N THR A 17 -3.68 -17.75 3.71
CA THR A 17 -4.43 -16.55 4.09
C THR A 17 -4.67 -16.41 5.60
N GLU A 18 -4.32 -17.42 6.39
CA GLU A 18 -4.33 -17.32 7.86
C GLU A 18 -3.13 -16.54 8.41
N THR A 19 -2.05 -16.40 7.63
CA THR A 19 -0.93 -15.54 7.99
C THR A 19 -1.19 -14.10 7.56
N THR A 20 -0.75 -13.14 8.37
CA THR A 20 -0.92 -11.72 8.06
C THR A 20 0.13 -11.28 7.03
N PRO A 21 -0.27 -10.77 5.86
CA PRO A 21 0.67 -10.28 4.86
C PRO A 21 1.30 -8.96 5.27
N VAL A 22 2.46 -8.66 4.71
CA VAL A 22 3.11 -7.34 4.78
C VAL A 22 2.95 -6.65 3.43
N VAL A 23 2.37 -5.46 3.43
CA VAL A 23 2.20 -4.62 2.24
C VAL A 23 3.08 -3.39 2.36
N LEU A 24 4.03 -3.27 1.43
CA LEU A 24 5.02 -2.20 1.37
C LEU A 24 4.53 -1.11 0.41
N VAL A 25 4.33 0.09 0.92
CA VAL A 25 3.75 1.21 0.16
C VAL A 25 4.84 2.26 -0.07
N HIS A 26 5.23 2.43 -1.34
CA HIS A 26 6.30 3.32 -1.74
C HIS A 26 5.94 4.80 -1.62
N GLY A 27 6.96 5.67 -1.72
CA GLY A 27 6.80 7.12 -1.77
C GLY A 27 6.86 7.68 -3.19
N PHE A 28 6.79 9.00 -3.29
CA PHE A 28 6.99 9.75 -4.54
C PHE A 28 8.46 10.20 -4.65
N PRO A 29 9.07 10.19 -5.80
CA PRO A 29 8.60 9.77 -7.15
C PRO A 29 9.10 8.37 -7.56
N VAL A 30 9.20 7.47 -6.62
CA VAL A 30 9.70 6.10 -6.82
C VAL A 30 8.56 5.09 -7.03
N ASP A 31 8.89 3.81 -7.10
CA ASP A 31 7.96 2.70 -7.28
C ASP A 31 8.36 1.51 -6.38
N HIS A 32 7.73 0.34 -6.57
CA HIS A 32 7.98 -0.86 -5.75
C HIS A 32 9.46 -1.23 -5.63
N ARG A 33 10.30 -0.93 -6.65
CA ARG A 33 11.72 -1.32 -6.68
C ARG A 33 12.54 -0.74 -5.52
N MET A 34 12.07 0.36 -4.90
CA MET A 34 12.70 0.87 -3.69
C MET A 34 12.69 -0.14 -2.53
N TRP A 35 11.78 -1.12 -2.58
CA TRP A 35 11.61 -2.13 -1.54
C TRP A 35 12.39 -3.43 -1.79
N ASP A 36 13.05 -3.61 -2.95
CA ASP A 36 13.67 -4.87 -3.36
C ASP A 36 14.61 -5.43 -2.28
N GLU A 37 15.55 -4.63 -1.80
CA GLU A 37 16.51 -5.05 -0.77
C GLU A 37 15.84 -5.24 0.60
N CYS A 38 14.90 -4.37 0.96
CA CYS A 38 14.15 -4.46 2.21
C CYS A 38 13.29 -5.73 2.25
N ALA A 39 12.58 -6.04 1.17
CA ALA A 39 11.76 -7.25 1.08
C ALA A 39 12.60 -8.52 1.17
N ALA A 40 13.76 -8.55 0.49
CA ALA A 40 14.71 -9.66 0.58
C ALA A 40 15.23 -9.84 2.01
N ALA A 41 15.67 -8.76 2.65
CA ALA A 41 16.14 -8.79 4.03
C ALA A 41 15.06 -9.23 5.02
N LEU A 42 13.84 -8.75 4.86
CA LEU A 42 12.70 -9.13 5.70
C LEU A 42 12.43 -10.63 5.61
N ARG A 43 12.35 -11.16 4.39
CA ARG A 43 12.17 -12.60 4.14
C ARG A 43 13.27 -13.42 4.78
N ASP A 44 14.54 -13.05 4.55
CA ASP A 44 15.70 -13.80 5.02
C ASP A 44 15.79 -13.79 6.56
N GLN A 45 15.48 -12.66 7.21
CA GLN A 45 15.45 -12.58 8.67
C GLN A 45 14.29 -13.38 9.25
N ALA A 46 13.12 -13.35 8.63
CA ALA A 46 11.98 -14.16 9.06
C ALA A 46 12.31 -15.66 9.05
N VAL A 47 12.96 -16.15 7.99
CA VAL A 47 13.40 -17.55 7.89
C VAL A 47 14.41 -17.88 9.01
N LYS A 48 15.42 -17.02 9.24
CA LYS A 48 16.43 -17.24 10.29
C LYS A 48 15.82 -17.31 11.68
N GLN A 49 14.73 -16.57 11.93
CA GLN A 49 14.03 -16.54 13.21
C GLN A 49 12.91 -17.58 13.33
N GLY A 50 12.74 -18.44 12.32
CA GLY A 50 11.72 -19.49 12.33
C GLY A 50 10.29 -18.96 12.24
N VAL A 51 10.10 -17.76 11.68
CA VAL A 51 8.77 -17.21 11.45
C VAL A 51 8.10 -17.97 10.30
N LYS A 52 6.82 -18.32 10.49
CA LYS A 52 6.01 -18.99 9.46
C LYS A 52 5.97 -18.11 8.19
N PRO A 53 6.10 -18.69 6.99
CA PRO A 53 6.02 -17.93 5.73
C PRO A 53 4.78 -17.04 5.66
N PHE A 54 4.95 -15.82 5.15
CA PHE A 54 3.89 -14.82 4.96
C PHE A 54 4.10 -14.07 3.65
N ALA A 55 3.03 -13.54 3.10
CA ALA A 55 3.11 -12.76 1.86
C ALA A 55 3.79 -11.40 2.09
N ILE A 56 4.62 -10.97 1.13
CA ILE A 56 5.24 -9.65 1.07
C ILE A 56 4.90 -9.06 -0.29
N TRP A 57 4.13 -7.98 -0.30
CA TRP A 57 3.69 -7.27 -1.50
C TRP A 57 4.22 -5.85 -1.52
N ALA A 58 4.43 -5.32 -2.70
CA ALA A 58 4.69 -3.90 -2.94
C ALA A 58 3.92 -3.44 -4.18
N PRO A 59 2.64 -3.08 -4.04
CA PRO A 59 1.87 -2.55 -5.16
C PRO A 59 2.43 -1.20 -5.61
N ASP A 60 2.47 -0.97 -6.92
CA ASP A 60 2.73 0.36 -7.48
C ASP A 60 1.49 1.23 -7.34
N MET A 61 1.68 2.45 -6.85
CA MET A 61 0.62 3.45 -6.85
C MET A 61 0.20 3.81 -8.30
N PRO A 62 -1.02 4.32 -8.50
CA PRO A 62 -1.45 4.80 -9.80
C PRO A 62 -0.44 5.75 -10.45
N GLY A 63 0.00 5.42 -11.67
CA GLY A 63 0.96 6.21 -12.43
C GLY A 63 2.43 6.07 -12.01
N ALA A 64 2.75 5.22 -11.02
CA ALA A 64 4.11 4.89 -10.63
C ALA A 64 4.48 3.49 -11.13
N GLY A 65 5.75 3.27 -11.47
CA GLY A 65 6.23 1.98 -11.95
C GLY A 65 5.40 1.43 -13.13
N GLU A 66 4.77 0.30 -12.92
CA GLU A 66 3.85 -0.31 -13.89
C GLU A 66 2.37 -0.09 -13.51
N GLY A 67 2.10 0.76 -12.52
CA GLY A 67 0.74 1.12 -12.10
C GLY A 67 0.00 1.89 -13.17
N PRO A 68 -1.21 1.44 -13.60
CA PRO A 68 -1.99 2.17 -14.58
C PRO A 68 -2.43 3.54 -14.07
N ILE A 69 -2.59 4.49 -14.99
CA ILE A 69 -3.13 5.81 -14.66
C ILE A 69 -4.66 5.71 -14.67
N PRO A 70 -5.34 5.97 -13.54
CA PRO A 70 -6.79 5.91 -13.47
C PRO A 70 -7.43 7.07 -14.22
N SER A 71 -8.70 6.92 -14.57
CA SER A 71 -9.51 8.03 -15.07
C SER A 71 -9.76 9.07 -13.96
N ASP A 72 -10.15 10.28 -14.36
CA ASP A 72 -10.55 11.32 -13.40
C ASP A 72 -11.73 10.85 -12.54
N GLU A 73 -12.67 10.10 -13.12
CA GLU A 73 -13.83 9.55 -12.42
C GLU A 73 -13.43 8.49 -11.38
N ASP A 74 -12.53 7.56 -11.75
CA ASP A 74 -12.03 6.53 -10.82
C ASP A 74 -11.24 7.15 -9.65
N SER A 75 -10.58 8.28 -9.89
CA SER A 75 -9.88 9.06 -8.87
C SER A 75 -10.80 9.92 -7.99
N GLY A 76 -12.11 9.83 -8.16
CA GLY A 76 -13.11 10.56 -7.38
C GLY A 76 -13.50 11.93 -7.96
N GLY A 77 -13.03 12.24 -9.19
CA GLY A 77 -13.30 13.50 -9.88
C GLY A 77 -12.38 14.65 -9.43
N LYS A 78 -12.27 15.65 -10.30
CA LYS A 78 -11.54 16.89 -10.03
C LYS A 78 -12.47 17.97 -9.47
N ASP A 79 -11.93 18.78 -8.58
CA ASP A 79 -12.56 20.01 -8.14
C ASP A 79 -12.35 21.17 -9.13
N ALA A 80 -12.83 22.37 -8.77
CA ALA A 80 -12.71 23.54 -9.62
C ALA A 80 -11.26 23.99 -9.88
N ASP A 81 -10.34 23.65 -8.98
CA ASP A 81 -8.91 23.96 -9.08
C ASP A 81 -8.10 22.86 -9.78
N GLY A 82 -8.78 21.77 -10.20
CA GLY A 82 -8.18 20.63 -10.89
C GLY A 82 -7.50 19.61 -9.98
N ALA A 83 -7.68 19.74 -8.66
CA ALA A 83 -7.20 18.77 -7.69
C ALA A 83 -8.16 17.57 -7.56
N PHE A 84 -7.66 16.46 -7.02
CA PHE A 84 -8.44 15.27 -6.71
C PHE A 84 -8.68 15.17 -5.19
N PRO A 85 -9.73 15.82 -4.65
CA PRO A 85 -9.95 15.89 -3.20
C PRO A 85 -10.17 14.51 -2.56
N TYR A 86 -10.59 13.53 -3.33
CA TYR A 86 -10.80 12.15 -2.89
C TYR A 86 -9.76 11.16 -3.42
N GLY A 87 -8.68 11.65 -4.06
CA GLY A 87 -7.69 10.79 -4.71
C GLY A 87 -7.01 9.84 -3.73
N LEU A 88 -6.64 10.31 -2.54
CA LEU A 88 -6.04 9.48 -1.51
C LEU A 88 -7.02 8.43 -0.98
N ASP A 89 -8.28 8.82 -0.71
CA ASP A 89 -9.34 7.90 -0.27
C ASP A 89 -9.55 6.78 -1.29
N ARG A 90 -9.59 7.11 -2.58
CA ARG A 90 -9.76 6.12 -3.66
C ARG A 90 -8.58 5.17 -3.78
N MET A 91 -7.35 5.67 -3.57
CA MET A 91 -6.18 4.80 -3.50
C MET A 91 -6.24 3.87 -2.29
N ALA A 92 -6.63 4.37 -1.12
CA ALA A 92 -6.81 3.56 0.08
C ALA A 92 -7.81 2.43 -0.14
N ASP A 93 -8.97 2.74 -0.73
CA ASP A 93 -9.98 1.74 -1.11
C ASP A 93 -9.37 0.66 -2.03
N ALA A 94 -8.62 1.06 -3.05
CA ALA A 94 -8.02 0.13 -4.01
C ALA A 94 -7.00 -0.82 -3.35
N TYR A 95 -6.18 -0.34 -2.41
CA TYR A 95 -5.24 -1.18 -1.67
C TYR A 95 -5.95 -2.20 -0.78
N VAL A 96 -7.03 -1.80 -0.12
CA VAL A 96 -7.84 -2.70 0.71
C VAL A 96 -8.61 -3.70 -0.15
N ASP A 97 -9.16 -3.29 -1.28
CA ASP A 97 -9.82 -4.19 -2.24
C ASP A 97 -8.85 -5.25 -2.78
N LEU A 98 -7.61 -4.84 -3.11
CA LEU A 98 -6.55 -5.75 -3.53
C LEU A 98 -6.27 -6.81 -2.45
N LEU A 99 -6.19 -6.40 -1.20
CA LEU A 99 -5.97 -7.27 -0.05
C LEU A 99 -7.12 -8.29 0.12
N HIS A 100 -8.35 -7.80 0.11
CA HIS A 100 -9.55 -8.61 0.29
C HIS A 100 -9.78 -9.58 -0.88
N ALA A 101 -9.51 -9.16 -2.11
CA ALA A 101 -9.62 -10.00 -3.30
C ALA A 101 -8.68 -11.22 -3.25
N ALA A 102 -7.56 -11.12 -2.55
CA ALA A 102 -6.63 -12.23 -2.33
C ALA A 102 -7.00 -13.11 -1.12
N GLY A 103 -8.09 -12.79 -0.41
CA GLY A 103 -8.60 -13.58 0.71
C GLY A 103 -8.04 -13.18 2.09
N TYR A 104 -7.26 -12.12 2.18
CA TYR A 104 -6.78 -11.59 3.46
C TYR A 104 -7.77 -10.60 4.06
N SER A 105 -7.98 -10.64 5.37
CA SER A 105 -8.86 -9.68 6.06
C SER A 105 -8.11 -8.42 6.49
N LYS A 106 -6.83 -8.53 6.81
CA LYS A 106 -5.99 -7.43 7.29
C LYS A 106 -4.52 -7.66 6.96
N ALA A 107 -3.74 -6.59 6.97
CA ALA A 107 -2.31 -6.60 6.70
C ALA A 107 -1.52 -5.76 7.71
N ILE A 108 -0.21 -6.02 7.73
CA ILE A 108 0.78 -5.07 8.26
C ILE A 108 1.14 -4.13 7.12
N TRP A 109 0.82 -2.85 7.27
CA TRP A 109 1.08 -1.83 6.27
C TRP A 109 2.36 -1.08 6.60
N VAL A 110 3.30 -1.02 5.66
CA VAL A 110 4.57 -0.30 5.79
C VAL A 110 4.58 0.82 4.76
N GLY A 111 4.62 2.06 5.19
CA GLY A 111 4.55 3.21 4.29
C GLY A 111 5.72 4.17 4.46
N LEU A 112 6.36 4.53 3.34
CA LEU A 112 7.41 5.52 3.29
C LEU A 112 6.89 6.84 2.72
N SER A 113 7.16 7.95 3.42
CA SER A 113 6.83 9.31 2.95
C SER A 113 5.35 9.40 2.53
N MET A 114 5.04 9.65 1.26
CA MET A 114 3.67 9.66 0.73
C MET A 114 2.93 8.32 0.96
N GLY A 115 3.64 7.19 0.95
CA GLY A 115 3.09 5.90 1.34
C GLY A 115 2.60 5.87 2.78
N GLY A 116 3.22 6.65 3.67
CA GLY A 116 2.75 6.85 5.04
C GLY A 116 1.40 7.56 5.10
N TYR A 117 1.18 8.56 4.25
CA TYR A 117 -0.13 9.24 4.16
C TYR A 117 -1.22 8.26 3.74
N LEU A 118 -0.92 7.42 2.75
CA LEU A 118 -1.86 6.41 2.27
C LEU A 118 -2.23 5.40 3.35
N ILE A 119 -1.26 4.85 4.08
CA ILE A 119 -1.57 3.85 5.12
C ILE A 119 -2.26 4.46 6.34
N LEU A 120 -2.04 5.73 6.65
CA LEU A 120 -2.81 6.46 7.67
C LEU A 120 -4.26 6.65 7.20
N ASP A 121 -4.47 6.87 5.91
CA ASP A 121 -5.82 6.97 5.33
C ASP A 121 -6.53 5.61 5.32
N ILE A 122 -5.81 4.52 5.03
CA ILE A 122 -6.33 3.15 5.22
C ILE A 122 -6.77 2.94 6.67
N GLN A 123 -5.96 3.35 7.65
CA GLN A 123 -6.34 3.25 9.07
C GLN A 123 -7.60 4.07 9.39
N ARG A 124 -7.77 5.22 8.77
CA ARG A 124 -8.95 6.08 8.97
C ARG A 124 -10.23 5.48 8.37
N LEU A 125 -10.14 4.97 7.14
CA LEU A 125 -11.28 4.47 6.37
C LEU A 125 -11.61 3.00 6.64
N HIS A 126 -10.58 2.18 6.81
CA HIS A 126 -10.66 0.72 6.91
C HIS A 126 -9.85 0.17 8.09
N PRO A 127 -10.15 0.59 9.34
CA PRO A 127 -9.37 0.15 10.51
C PRO A 127 -9.39 -1.37 10.70
N GLU A 128 -10.42 -2.05 10.21
CA GLU A 128 -10.55 -3.51 10.22
C GLU A 128 -9.50 -4.21 9.33
N ALA A 129 -9.00 -3.53 8.31
CA ALA A 129 -7.97 -4.05 7.39
C ALA A 129 -6.54 -3.82 7.91
N VAL A 130 -6.37 -3.29 9.10
CA VAL A 130 -5.05 -2.94 9.67
C VAL A 130 -4.73 -3.84 10.85
N ALA A 131 -3.69 -4.67 10.71
CA ALA A 131 -3.09 -5.42 11.80
C ALA A 131 -2.03 -4.58 12.53
N ALA A 132 -1.21 -3.84 11.79
CA ALA A 132 -0.21 -2.92 12.30
C ALA A 132 0.20 -1.91 11.22
N LEU A 133 0.79 -0.80 11.65
CA LEU A 133 1.39 0.23 10.78
C LEU A 133 2.88 0.36 11.10
N ALA A 134 3.71 0.48 10.05
CA ALA A 134 5.09 0.93 10.16
C ALA A 134 5.24 2.21 9.33
N LEU A 135 5.45 3.31 9.99
CA LEU A 135 5.56 4.65 9.41
C LEU A 135 7.03 5.02 9.25
N CYS A 136 7.48 5.17 8.00
CA CYS A 136 8.87 5.43 7.65
C CYS A 136 8.98 6.82 7.01
N ASP A 137 9.81 7.69 7.59
CA ASP A 137 10.07 9.06 7.07
C ASP A 137 8.79 9.79 6.60
N THR A 138 7.80 9.84 7.48
CA THR A 138 6.48 10.39 7.20
C THR A 138 5.93 11.16 8.40
N LYS A 139 4.78 11.76 8.23
CA LYS A 139 4.08 12.52 9.28
C LYS A 139 2.57 12.32 9.19
N ALA A 140 1.87 12.56 10.30
CA ALA A 140 0.42 12.52 10.34
C ALA A 140 -0.23 13.89 10.06
N ASP A 141 0.52 14.98 10.22
CA ASP A 141 0.03 16.33 9.95
C ASP A 141 -0.11 16.58 8.44
N ALA A 142 -1.10 17.37 8.06
CA ALA A 142 -1.25 17.82 6.69
C ALA A 142 -0.03 18.64 6.23
N ASP A 143 0.27 18.58 4.93
CA ASP A 143 1.28 19.47 4.35
C ASP A 143 0.79 20.92 4.40
N SER A 144 1.74 21.86 4.60
CA SER A 144 1.42 23.29 4.53
C SER A 144 1.09 23.67 3.10
N ALA A 145 0.27 24.69 2.93
CA ALA A 145 -0.08 25.24 1.61
C ALA A 145 0.99 26.17 1.02
N ASP A 146 2.15 26.29 1.68
CA ASP A 146 3.25 27.19 1.29
C ASP A 146 4.21 26.54 0.28
#